data_23946b97e549a1d62fd63754391c41ec
#
_entry.id   23946b97e549a1d62fd63754391c41ec
#
_cell.length_a   1.000
_cell.length_b   1.000
_cell.length_c   1.000
_cell.angle_alpha   90.00
_cell.angle_beta   90.00
_cell.angle_gamma   90.00
#
_symmetry.space_group_name_H-M   'P 1'
#
loop_
_entity.id
_entity.type
_entity.pdbx_description
1 polymer ?
#
loop_
_entity_poly.entity_id
_entity_poly.type
_entity_poly.pdbx_seq_one_letter_code
_entity_poly.pdbx_strand_id
1 'polypeptide(L)'
;MNNVLFFNTITQSKGALNNVPIIILMIIFTGLLILIFGTIFSMKNTNLTLTDNEIIIKSVFYGRKIPLEDILTEQIKSINLYHDTDYNISIRTNGIGLPGFNLGWAKLKNGERALVYLTDRNNVLLVPTKNFILLFSMNNIEEFINKIRRG
;
A
#
# COMPACT_ATOMS: atom_id res chain seq x y z
N MET A 1 10.89 16.33 78.42
CA MET A 1 9.92 15.69 77.50
C MET A 1 10.18 16.24 76.11
N ASN A 2 10.85 15.46 75.22
CA ASN A 2 11.19 15.92 73.88
C ASN A 2 10.11 15.43 72.91
N ASN A 3 9.31 16.37 72.40
CA ASN A 3 8.38 16.09 71.31
C ASN A 3 9.15 16.04 69.98
N VAL A 4 9.40 14.86 69.47
CA VAL A 4 9.94 14.65 68.10
C VAL A 4 8.75 14.61 67.16
N LEU A 5 8.61 15.65 66.29
CA LEU A 5 7.63 15.72 65.23
C LEU A 5 8.22 15.01 63.98
N PHE A 6 7.63 13.88 63.60
CA PHE A 6 7.97 13.22 62.33
C PHE A 6 7.17 13.86 61.19
N PHE A 7 7.85 14.52 60.28
CA PHE A 7 7.29 14.95 59.01
C PHE A 7 7.56 13.87 57.96
N ASN A 8 6.54 13.10 57.63
CA ASN A 8 6.59 12.23 56.47
C ASN A 8 6.46 13.06 55.20
N THR A 9 7.54 13.21 54.46
CA THR A 9 7.55 13.81 53.14
C THR A 9 6.90 12.86 52.12
N ILE A 10 5.66 13.19 51.74
CA ILE A 10 4.99 12.58 50.59
C ILE A 10 5.59 13.22 49.32
N THR A 11 6.78 12.79 48.90
CA THR A 11 7.47 13.36 47.73
C THR A 11 7.86 12.30 46.71
N GLN A 12 7.07 11.24 46.50
CA GLN A 12 7.46 10.22 45.53
C GLN A 12 6.41 9.82 44.46
N SER A 13 5.38 10.63 44.22
CA SER A 13 4.47 10.24 43.12
C SER A 13 4.48 11.20 41.91
N LYS A 14 5.13 12.33 41.98
CA LYS A 14 5.16 13.32 40.89
C LYS A 14 6.03 12.89 39.68
N GLY A 15 7.04 12.06 39.87
CA GLY A 15 7.93 11.64 38.79
C GLY A 15 7.31 10.63 37.82
N ALA A 16 6.48 9.72 38.30
CA ALA A 16 5.85 8.68 37.45
C ALA A 16 4.74 9.27 36.56
N LEU A 17 3.96 10.23 37.05
CA LEU A 17 2.89 10.86 36.29
C LEU A 17 3.41 11.81 35.20
N ASN A 18 4.60 12.39 35.38
CA ASN A 18 5.20 13.30 34.39
C ASN A 18 5.65 12.58 33.11
N ASN A 19 5.86 11.26 33.14
CA ASN A 19 6.31 10.47 32.00
C ASN A 19 5.15 9.85 31.19
N VAL A 20 3.92 9.90 31.70
CA VAL A 20 2.74 9.33 31.02
C VAL A 20 2.56 9.86 29.60
N PRO A 21 2.63 11.19 29.32
CA PRO A 21 2.49 11.70 27.97
C PRO A 21 3.62 11.24 27.05
N ILE A 22 4.83 11.08 27.56
CA ILE A 22 5.98 10.56 26.79
C ILE A 22 5.75 9.10 26.43
N ILE A 23 5.27 8.29 27.36
CA ILE A 23 4.96 6.86 27.14
C ILE A 23 3.86 6.72 26.08
N ILE A 24 2.79 7.52 26.16
CA ILE A 24 1.71 7.53 25.17
C ILE A 24 2.26 7.90 23.80
N LEU A 25 3.09 8.94 23.71
CA LEU A 25 3.71 9.37 22.46
C LEU A 25 4.59 8.25 21.84
N MET A 26 5.37 7.55 22.68
CA MET A 26 6.19 6.41 22.23
C MET A 26 5.33 5.26 21.72
N ILE A 27 4.21 4.94 22.35
CA ILE A 27 3.28 3.89 21.90
C ILE A 27 2.68 4.27 20.55
N ILE A 28 2.22 5.51 20.39
CA ILE A 28 1.67 6.01 19.11
C ILE A 28 2.74 5.95 18.02
N PHE A 29 3.95 6.41 18.30
CA PHE A 29 5.06 6.40 17.34
C PHE A 29 5.45 4.98 16.92
N THR A 30 5.54 4.05 17.88
CA THR A 30 5.83 2.63 17.61
C THR A 30 4.71 2.00 16.76
N GLY A 31 3.45 2.28 17.07
CA GLY A 31 2.30 1.82 16.28
C GLY A 31 2.35 2.33 14.84
N LEU A 32 2.72 3.60 14.65
CA LEU A 32 2.89 4.19 13.31
C LEU A 32 4.02 3.52 12.53
N LEU A 33 5.15 3.24 13.18
CA LEU A 33 6.26 2.51 12.54
C LEU A 33 5.84 1.10 12.11
N ILE A 34 5.13 0.37 12.95
CA ILE A 34 4.63 -0.97 12.63
C ILE A 34 3.70 -0.92 11.41
N LEU A 35 2.82 0.08 11.31
CA LEU A 35 1.95 0.27 10.15
C LEU A 35 2.76 0.53 8.88
N ILE A 36 3.77 1.40 8.94
CA ILE A 36 4.63 1.72 7.79
C ILE A 36 5.41 0.46 7.35
N PHE A 37 6.05 -0.23 8.27
CA PHE A 37 6.78 -1.47 7.95
C PHE A 37 5.86 -2.57 7.43
N GLY A 38 4.68 -2.74 8.02
CA GLY A 38 3.69 -3.72 7.59
C GLY A 38 3.23 -3.48 6.14
N THR A 39 3.06 -2.22 5.74
CA THR A 39 2.68 -1.88 4.36
C THR A 39 3.81 -2.11 3.36
N ILE A 40 5.04 -1.76 3.70
CA ILE A 40 6.23 -2.04 2.86
C ILE A 40 6.42 -3.56 2.69
N PHE A 41 6.27 -4.32 3.77
CA PHE A 41 6.36 -5.78 3.75
C PHE A 41 5.25 -6.41 2.89
N SER A 42 4.03 -5.88 2.98
CA SER A 42 2.90 -6.34 2.17
C SER A 42 3.16 -6.25 0.67
N MET A 43 3.84 -5.21 0.19
CA MET A 43 4.12 -5.08 -1.24
C MET A 43 5.22 -6.03 -1.73
N LYS A 44 6.25 -6.26 -0.93
CA LYS A 44 7.30 -7.25 -1.28
C LYS A 44 6.72 -8.65 -1.46
N ASN A 45 5.61 -8.95 -0.79
CA ASN A 45 4.89 -10.23 -0.85
C ASN A 45 3.65 -10.18 -1.75
N THR A 46 3.47 -9.12 -2.55
CA THR A 46 2.38 -9.06 -3.52
C THR A 46 2.77 -9.83 -4.78
N ASN A 47 1.99 -10.86 -5.08
CA ASN A 47 2.17 -11.70 -6.27
C ASN A 47 0.95 -11.58 -7.18
N LEU A 48 1.23 -11.45 -8.48
CA LEU A 48 0.25 -11.53 -9.55
C LEU A 48 0.35 -12.92 -10.19
N THR A 49 -0.73 -13.67 -10.16
CA THR A 49 -0.80 -15.00 -10.75
C THR A 49 -1.88 -15.01 -11.82
N LEU A 50 -1.53 -15.47 -13.02
CA LEU A 50 -2.48 -15.72 -14.10
C LEU A 50 -2.87 -17.20 -14.08
N THR A 51 -4.17 -17.46 -14.04
CA THR A 51 -4.78 -18.79 -14.21
C THR A 51 -5.60 -18.81 -15.51
N ASP A 52 -6.15 -19.96 -15.88
CA ASP A 52 -6.93 -20.11 -17.11
C ASP A 52 -8.22 -19.25 -17.11
N ASN A 53 -8.73 -18.86 -15.94
CA ASN A 53 -10.01 -18.15 -15.83
C ASN A 53 -9.91 -16.77 -15.15
N GLU A 54 -8.85 -16.47 -14.44
CA GLU A 54 -8.76 -15.26 -13.63
C GLU A 54 -7.31 -14.80 -13.40
N ILE A 55 -7.14 -13.50 -13.17
CA ILE A 55 -5.94 -12.93 -12.55
C ILE A 55 -6.14 -12.87 -11.04
N ILE A 56 -5.22 -13.47 -10.28
CA ILE A 56 -5.23 -13.48 -8.82
C ILE A 56 -4.11 -12.56 -8.32
N ILE A 57 -4.48 -11.55 -7.56
CA ILE A 57 -3.54 -10.70 -6.85
C ILE A 57 -3.56 -11.12 -5.37
N LYS A 58 -2.44 -11.70 -4.93
CA LYS A 58 -2.23 -12.02 -3.51
C LYS A 58 -1.51 -10.86 -2.86
N SER A 59 -2.20 -10.13 -2.01
CA SER A 59 -1.68 -9.00 -1.23
C SER A 59 -2.36 -8.97 0.12
N VAL A 60 -1.67 -8.47 1.15
CA VAL A 60 -2.20 -8.44 2.53
C VAL A 60 -3.43 -7.53 2.64
N PHE A 61 -3.44 -6.36 1.97
CA PHE A 61 -4.51 -5.37 2.12
C PHE A 61 -5.48 -5.28 0.94
N TYR A 62 -5.01 -5.54 -0.29
CA TYR A 62 -5.80 -5.30 -1.52
C TYR A 62 -5.82 -6.53 -2.43
N GLY A 63 -5.71 -7.74 -1.85
CA GLY A 63 -5.83 -8.99 -2.62
C GLY A 63 -7.14 -9.04 -3.41
N ARG A 64 -7.08 -9.48 -4.68
CA ARG A 64 -8.25 -9.52 -5.56
C ARG A 64 -8.13 -10.62 -6.59
N LYS A 65 -9.29 -11.14 -6.99
CA LYS A 65 -9.48 -12.00 -8.14
C LYS A 65 -10.21 -11.20 -9.23
N ILE A 66 -9.72 -11.26 -10.45
CA ILE A 66 -10.26 -10.55 -11.60
C ILE A 66 -10.52 -11.60 -12.68
N PRO A 67 -11.80 -11.93 -12.99
CA PRO A 67 -12.12 -12.86 -14.06
C PRO A 67 -11.57 -12.38 -15.41
N LEU A 68 -11.09 -13.27 -16.25
CA LEU A 68 -10.58 -12.91 -17.58
C LEU A 68 -11.65 -12.29 -18.48
N GLU A 69 -12.91 -12.66 -18.31
CA GLU A 69 -14.05 -12.06 -19.01
C GLU A 69 -14.25 -10.56 -18.72
N ASP A 70 -13.73 -10.07 -17.58
CA ASP A 70 -13.78 -8.66 -17.22
C ASP A 70 -12.57 -7.87 -17.73
N ILE A 71 -11.58 -8.53 -18.30
CA ILE A 71 -10.33 -7.92 -18.76
C ILE A 71 -10.43 -7.60 -20.24
N LEU A 72 -10.02 -6.39 -20.62
CA LEU A 72 -9.88 -5.98 -22.01
C LEU A 72 -8.51 -6.41 -22.52
N THR A 73 -8.36 -7.69 -22.84
CA THR A 73 -7.07 -8.36 -23.11
C THR A 73 -6.28 -7.70 -24.24
N GLU A 74 -6.94 -7.19 -25.28
CA GLU A 74 -6.31 -6.49 -26.40
C GLU A 74 -5.66 -5.15 -26.01
N GLN A 75 -6.10 -4.56 -24.89
CA GLN A 75 -5.62 -3.27 -24.41
C GLN A 75 -4.55 -3.39 -23.33
N ILE A 76 -4.19 -4.62 -22.94
CA ILE A 76 -3.11 -4.85 -21.98
C ILE A 76 -1.79 -4.42 -22.64
N LYS A 77 -1.02 -3.62 -21.91
CA LYS A 77 0.26 -3.09 -22.39
C LYS A 77 1.24 -2.80 -21.27
N SER A 78 2.52 -2.74 -21.63
CA SER A 78 3.56 -2.16 -20.80
C SER A 78 3.54 -0.64 -20.95
N ILE A 79 3.63 0.08 -19.86
CA ILE A 79 3.71 1.54 -19.86
C ILE A 79 4.85 2.04 -18.98
N ASN A 80 5.29 3.28 -19.27
CA ASN A 80 6.23 4.02 -18.45
C ASN A 80 5.53 5.28 -17.93
N LEU A 81 5.29 5.37 -16.62
CA LEU A 81 4.56 6.48 -16.01
C LEU A 81 5.30 7.83 -16.03
N TYR A 82 6.56 7.88 -16.46
CA TYR A 82 7.26 9.14 -16.73
C TYR A 82 6.88 9.72 -18.11
N HIS A 83 6.48 8.86 -19.05
CA HIS A 83 6.06 9.24 -20.41
C HIS A 83 4.55 9.20 -20.56
N ASP A 84 3.90 8.12 -20.08
CA ASP A 84 2.45 7.92 -20.14
C ASP A 84 1.76 8.64 -18.97
N THR A 85 1.86 9.95 -18.94
CA THR A 85 1.48 10.79 -17.78
C THR A 85 -0.01 10.77 -17.46
N ASP A 86 -0.88 10.41 -18.40
CA ASP A 86 -2.33 10.29 -18.22
C ASP A 86 -2.71 9.19 -17.22
N TYR A 87 -1.86 8.16 -17.11
CA TYR A 87 -2.05 7.07 -16.15
C TYR A 87 -1.42 7.35 -14.78
N ASN A 88 -0.85 8.53 -14.56
CA ASN A 88 -0.38 8.93 -13.25
C ASN A 88 -1.53 9.12 -12.27
N ILE A 89 -1.27 8.81 -11.00
CA ILE A 89 -2.21 9.03 -9.92
C ILE A 89 -2.50 10.52 -9.78
N SER A 90 -3.78 10.89 -9.88
CA SER A 90 -4.28 12.22 -9.58
C SER A 90 -4.64 12.34 -8.09
N ILE A 91 -5.49 11.43 -7.62
CA ILE A 91 -5.95 11.41 -6.22
C ILE A 91 -5.98 9.96 -5.72
N ARG A 92 -5.48 9.71 -4.51
CA ARG A 92 -5.67 8.43 -3.81
C ARG A 92 -7.02 8.44 -3.12
N THR A 93 -7.85 7.44 -3.40
CA THR A 93 -9.18 7.32 -2.79
C THR A 93 -9.18 6.39 -1.59
N ASN A 94 -8.39 5.33 -1.63
CA ASN A 94 -8.17 4.40 -0.51
C ASN A 94 -6.85 3.67 -0.75
N GLY A 95 -5.79 4.11 -0.11
CA GLY A 95 -4.46 3.51 -0.32
C GLY A 95 -3.33 4.28 0.34
N ILE A 96 -2.14 3.77 0.17
CA ILE A 96 -0.90 4.31 0.73
C ILE A 96 -0.02 4.80 -0.40
N GLY A 97 0.55 5.98 -0.24
CA GLY A 97 1.54 6.55 -1.16
C GLY A 97 2.72 7.11 -0.40
N LEU A 98 3.89 6.54 -0.69
CA LEU A 98 5.19 7.00 -0.22
C LEU A 98 6.09 7.23 -1.45
N PRO A 99 7.20 7.97 -1.33
CA PRO A 99 8.17 8.08 -2.41
C PRO A 99 8.59 6.68 -2.90
N GLY A 100 8.42 6.42 -4.22
CA GLY A 100 8.70 5.12 -4.83
C GLY A 100 7.71 3.99 -4.52
N PHE A 101 6.56 4.30 -3.86
CA PHE A 101 5.64 3.27 -3.40
C PHE A 101 4.18 3.74 -3.44
N ASN A 102 3.32 3.08 -4.22
CA ASN A 102 1.89 3.35 -4.23
C ASN A 102 1.10 2.04 -4.22
N LEU A 103 0.16 1.92 -3.28
CA LEU A 103 -0.67 0.73 -3.10
C LEU A 103 -2.11 1.13 -2.83
N GLY A 104 -3.05 0.51 -3.52
CA GLY A 104 -4.48 0.65 -3.26
C GLY A 104 -5.25 1.40 -4.36
N TRP A 105 -6.39 1.98 -4.03
CA TRP A 105 -7.28 2.63 -4.98
C TRP A 105 -6.93 4.09 -5.22
N ALA A 106 -6.94 4.47 -6.49
CA ALA A 106 -6.68 5.82 -6.93
C ALA A 106 -7.58 6.22 -8.10
N LYS A 107 -7.69 7.52 -8.34
CA LYS A 107 -8.15 8.11 -9.59
C LYS A 107 -6.93 8.57 -10.38
N LEU A 108 -6.86 8.22 -11.65
CA LEU A 108 -5.80 8.62 -12.56
C LEU A 108 -6.04 10.01 -13.14
N LYS A 109 -5.04 10.59 -13.80
CA LYS A 109 -5.17 11.89 -14.46
C LYS A 109 -6.17 11.89 -15.62
N ASN A 110 -6.29 10.75 -16.34
CA ASN A 110 -7.31 10.56 -17.36
C ASN A 110 -8.75 10.40 -16.81
N GLY A 111 -8.91 10.48 -15.47
CA GLY A 111 -10.21 10.38 -14.81
C GLY A 111 -10.64 8.97 -14.43
N GLU A 112 -9.97 7.93 -14.89
CA GLU A 112 -10.32 6.54 -14.62
C GLU A 112 -9.95 6.11 -13.20
N ARG A 113 -10.73 5.17 -12.66
CA ARG A 113 -10.44 4.53 -11.39
C ARG A 113 -9.39 3.44 -11.58
N ALA A 114 -8.40 3.37 -10.69
CA ALA A 114 -7.36 2.35 -10.76
C ALA A 114 -7.10 1.67 -9.42
N LEU A 115 -6.73 0.41 -9.49
CA LEU A 115 -6.09 -0.33 -8.41
C LEU A 115 -4.61 -0.41 -8.71
N VAL A 116 -3.78 0.14 -7.85
CA VAL A 116 -2.35 0.33 -8.11
C VAL A 116 -1.47 -0.45 -7.15
N TYR A 117 -0.42 -1.04 -7.70
CA TYR A 117 0.66 -1.74 -7.00
C TYR A 117 1.99 -1.29 -7.64
N LEU A 118 2.43 -0.08 -7.29
CA LEU A 118 3.57 0.56 -7.95
C LEU A 118 4.77 0.66 -7.01
N THR A 119 5.85 0.00 -7.40
CA THR A 119 7.19 0.10 -6.80
C THR A 119 8.21 0.65 -7.79
N ASP A 120 7.93 0.55 -9.07
CA ASP A 120 8.69 1.12 -10.18
C ASP A 120 7.71 1.82 -11.12
N ARG A 121 8.10 2.96 -11.66
CA ARG A 121 7.30 3.74 -12.60
C ARG A 121 7.71 3.53 -14.06
N ASN A 122 8.86 2.87 -14.28
CA ASN A 122 9.35 2.59 -15.63
C ASN A 122 8.69 1.33 -16.23
N ASN A 123 8.50 0.30 -15.40
CA ASN A 123 8.02 -1.00 -15.82
C ASN A 123 6.66 -1.28 -15.18
N VAL A 124 5.60 -0.83 -15.80
CA VAL A 124 4.23 -0.97 -15.29
C VAL A 124 3.37 -1.72 -16.27
N LEU A 125 2.83 -2.85 -15.83
CA LEU A 125 1.76 -3.56 -16.53
C LEU A 125 0.46 -2.80 -16.33
N LEU A 126 -0.17 -2.41 -17.43
CA LEU A 126 -1.50 -1.82 -17.46
C LEU A 126 -2.49 -2.88 -17.94
N VAL A 127 -3.47 -3.20 -17.08
CA VAL A 127 -4.56 -4.14 -17.39
C VAL A 127 -5.89 -3.42 -17.24
N PRO A 128 -6.52 -2.99 -18.33
CA PRO A 128 -7.85 -2.41 -18.31
C PRO A 128 -8.88 -3.51 -18.05
N THR A 129 -9.83 -3.19 -17.17
CA THR A 129 -11.02 -4.03 -16.93
C THR A 129 -12.29 -3.23 -17.24
N LYS A 130 -13.43 -3.88 -17.23
CA LYS A 130 -14.74 -3.21 -17.40
C LYS A 130 -15.01 -2.12 -16.35
N ASN A 131 -14.40 -2.20 -15.15
CA ASN A 131 -14.76 -1.36 -14.01
C ASN A 131 -13.61 -0.47 -13.49
N PHE A 132 -12.35 -0.79 -13.81
CA PHE A 132 -11.17 -0.09 -13.34
C PHE A 132 -9.92 -0.51 -14.14
N ILE A 133 -8.84 0.23 -13.98
CA ILE A 133 -7.53 -0.14 -14.50
C ILE A 133 -6.70 -0.77 -13.36
N LEU A 134 -6.05 -1.90 -13.62
CA LEU A 134 -5.00 -2.42 -12.77
C LEU A 134 -3.64 -1.88 -13.26
N LEU A 135 -2.87 -1.25 -12.37
CA LEU A 135 -1.48 -0.87 -12.60
C LEU A 135 -0.58 -1.66 -11.66
N PHE A 136 0.32 -2.45 -12.23
CA PHE A 136 1.18 -3.34 -11.45
C PHE A 136 2.63 -3.26 -11.92
N SER A 137 3.57 -2.90 -11.02
CA SER A 137 5.00 -2.91 -11.34
C SER A 137 5.54 -4.33 -11.34
N MET A 138 6.11 -4.77 -12.46
CA MET A 138 6.74 -6.09 -12.60
C MET A 138 7.82 -6.09 -13.69
N ASN A 139 8.72 -7.07 -13.64
CA ASN A 139 9.84 -7.13 -14.58
C ASN A 139 9.49 -7.88 -15.89
N ASN A 140 8.67 -8.93 -15.84
CA ASN A 140 8.40 -9.81 -16.98
C ASN A 140 7.06 -9.50 -17.65
N ILE A 141 6.82 -8.22 -18.00
CA ILE A 141 5.52 -7.78 -18.54
C ILE A 141 5.21 -8.45 -19.86
N GLU A 142 6.17 -8.54 -20.77
CA GLU A 142 5.97 -9.14 -22.10
C GLU A 142 5.61 -10.63 -22.02
N GLU A 143 6.24 -11.36 -21.11
CA GLU A 143 5.91 -12.77 -20.86
C GLU A 143 4.45 -12.92 -20.37
N PHE A 144 4.04 -12.05 -19.46
CA PHE A 144 2.67 -12.01 -18.95
C PHE A 144 1.65 -11.69 -20.05
N ILE A 145 1.92 -10.67 -20.89
CA ILE A 145 1.05 -10.28 -22.01
C ILE A 145 0.92 -11.44 -23.01
N ASN A 146 2.04 -12.05 -23.36
CA ASN A 146 2.04 -13.18 -24.29
C ASN A 146 1.26 -14.39 -23.76
N LYS A 147 1.34 -14.63 -22.46
CA LYS A 147 0.62 -15.74 -21.82
C LYS A 147 -0.89 -15.51 -21.82
N ILE A 148 -1.35 -14.30 -21.49
CA ILE A 148 -2.78 -13.97 -21.42
C ILE A 148 -3.43 -13.94 -22.81
N ARG A 149 -2.67 -13.61 -23.87
CA ARG A 149 -3.18 -13.60 -25.25
C ARG A 149 -3.24 -14.97 -25.91
N ARG A 150 -2.57 -15.97 -25.35
CA ARG A 150 -2.52 -17.35 -25.87
C ARG A 150 -3.56 -18.28 -25.23
N GLY A 151 -4.08 -17.93 -24.07
CA GLY A 151 -5.14 -18.66 -23.38
C GLY A 151 -6.50 -18.14 -23.76
#